data_90d0dcc9818b855b07cf11e870300974
#
_entry.id   90d0dcc9818b855b07cf11e870300974
#
_cell.length_a   1.000
_cell.length_b   1.000
_cell.length_c   1.000
_cell.angle_alpha   90.00
_cell.angle_beta   90.00
_cell.angle_gamma   90.00
#
_symmetry.space_group_name_H-M   'P 1'
#
loop_
_entity.id
_entity.type
_entity.pdbx_description
1 polymer ?
#
loop_
_entity_poly.entity_id
_entity_poly.type
_entity_poly.pdbx_seq_one_letter_code
_entity_poly.pdbx_strand_id
1 'polypeptide(L)'
;MDYRCTLGVRMPGRAHVSRRSFLHLSAAVTAASAFHIVTEPMLAAAERRPVTKDAVVIDENENPLGPSQSARDALAAIIPLGGRYQHHLTQELVQAFADLEGLNAEHVHAFAGSSPPLYYSVQAFTSPQKSYVTADPGYEAGMHAAANSGARVVKVSLTKTYAHDVKAMLAAAPDAGLFYVCTPNNPTGTLTPHEDIEYLVENKPKGSIVMVDEAYIHFSGASSAMDLVKAGKDVVVLRTFSKVYGMAGLRCGFAIARPDLLDQIHVRGGWNMMPVTALVAASASLKEAQLVPERRRINTTIRQETFQWLDRNGYTYIPSESNCFLLDTKRPGKEAIDAMAKQNVFVGRVWPVMPTCVRITVGTQEEMQRFQAAFQRLMRGSTAISLPPPRPA
;
A
#
# COMPACT_ATOMS: atom_id res chain seq x y z
N MET A 1 9.80 26.61 -66.50
CA MET A 1 10.98 25.90 -65.95
C MET A 1 10.45 24.77 -65.09
N ASP A 2 10.37 23.61 -65.70
CA ASP A 2 9.87 22.39 -65.08
C ASP A 2 11.00 21.72 -64.25
N TYR A 3 10.76 21.41 -63.02
CA TYR A 3 11.54 20.43 -62.25
C TYR A 3 10.64 19.33 -61.78
N ARG A 4 10.53 18.24 -62.52
CA ARG A 4 10.04 16.94 -62.06
C ARG A 4 11.23 16.21 -61.43
N CYS A 5 11.10 15.94 -60.11
CA CYS A 5 12.01 15.05 -59.41
C CYS A 5 11.22 13.77 -59.05
N THR A 6 11.43 12.72 -59.83
CA THR A 6 10.89 11.38 -59.60
C THR A 6 11.85 10.63 -58.65
N LEU A 7 11.52 10.55 -57.38
CA LEU A 7 12.13 9.60 -56.43
C LEU A 7 11.32 8.33 -56.39
N GLY A 8 11.84 7.29 -57.06
CA GLY A 8 11.30 5.91 -56.98
C GLY A 8 11.62 5.31 -55.64
N VAL A 9 10.63 5.24 -54.73
CA VAL A 9 10.70 4.47 -53.50
C VAL A 9 10.38 3.02 -53.82
N ARG A 10 11.39 2.13 -53.83
CA ARG A 10 11.19 0.67 -53.81
C ARG A 10 10.57 0.28 -52.49
N MET A 11 9.35 -0.22 -52.47
CA MET A 11 8.75 -0.88 -51.33
C MET A 11 9.51 -2.19 -51.07
N PRO A 12 9.92 -2.45 -49.83
CA PRO A 12 10.49 -3.75 -49.49
C PRO A 12 9.38 -4.82 -49.49
N GLY A 13 9.71 -5.97 -50.09
CA GLY A 13 8.79 -7.10 -50.24
C GLY A 13 8.16 -7.55 -48.94
N ARG A 14 6.91 -7.97 -48.99
CA ARG A 14 6.18 -8.57 -47.86
C ARG A 14 6.96 -9.75 -47.30
N ALA A 15 7.54 -9.57 -46.11
CA ALA A 15 8.10 -10.66 -45.36
C ALA A 15 6.96 -11.59 -44.93
N HIS A 16 6.93 -12.82 -45.42
CA HIS A 16 6.04 -13.88 -44.95
C HIS A 16 6.47 -14.26 -43.51
N VAL A 17 5.75 -13.73 -42.54
CA VAL A 17 5.91 -14.13 -41.14
C VAL A 17 5.34 -15.56 -41.01
N SER A 18 6.21 -16.55 -40.72
CA SER A 18 5.76 -17.94 -40.55
C SER A 18 4.85 -18.05 -39.31
N ARG A 19 3.93 -19.04 -39.31
CA ARG A 19 3.08 -19.35 -38.13
C ARG A 19 3.90 -19.54 -36.84
N ARG A 20 5.12 -20.04 -36.96
CA ARG A 20 6.05 -20.20 -35.83
C ARG A 20 6.57 -18.86 -35.32
N SER A 21 6.94 -17.95 -36.22
CA SER A 21 7.37 -16.58 -35.86
C SER A 21 6.23 -15.76 -35.25
N PHE A 22 4.99 -15.96 -35.72
CA PHE A 22 3.79 -15.34 -35.13
C PHE A 22 3.50 -15.87 -33.73
N LEU A 23 3.68 -17.16 -33.47
CA LEU A 23 3.53 -17.77 -32.15
C LEU A 23 4.63 -17.32 -31.17
N HIS A 24 5.85 -17.11 -31.65
CA HIS A 24 6.93 -16.53 -30.82
C HIS A 24 6.72 -15.03 -30.56
N LEU A 25 6.18 -14.27 -31.52
CA LEU A 25 5.77 -12.88 -31.26
C LEU A 25 4.58 -12.80 -30.31
N SER A 26 3.58 -13.68 -30.43
CA SER A 26 2.44 -13.70 -29.51
C SER A 26 2.86 -14.15 -28.10
N ALA A 27 3.82 -15.07 -27.95
CA ALA A 27 4.37 -15.44 -26.65
C ALA A 27 5.18 -14.28 -26.02
N ALA A 28 5.90 -13.49 -26.82
CA ALA A 28 6.61 -12.29 -26.36
C ALA A 28 5.64 -11.15 -25.99
N VAL A 29 4.51 -11.01 -26.70
CA VAL A 29 3.45 -10.02 -26.39
C VAL A 29 2.67 -10.42 -25.13
N THR A 30 2.46 -11.73 -24.88
CA THR A 30 1.86 -12.19 -23.61
C THR A 30 2.80 -12.01 -22.41
N ALA A 31 4.13 -12.05 -22.61
CA ALA A 31 5.10 -11.70 -21.56
C ALA A 31 5.14 -10.18 -21.27
N ALA A 32 4.86 -9.34 -22.28
CA ALA A 32 4.81 -7.88 -22.10
C ALA A 32 3.54 -7.38 -21.38
N SER A 33 2.49 -8.21 -21.27
CA SER A 33 1.25 -7.85 -20.56
C SER A 33 1.30 -8.03 -19.03
N ALA A 34 2.46 -8.43 -18.48
CA ALA A 34 2.62 -8.71 -17.04
C ALA A 34 3.10 -7.50 -16.20
N PHE A 35 3.33 -6.32 -16.81
CA PHE A 35 3.79 -5.13 -16.08
C PHE A 35 2.61 -4.29 -15.60
N HIS A 36 1.86 -4.75 -14.62
CA HIS A 36 0.88 -3.91 -13.94
C HIS A 36 1.24 -3.73 -12.46
N ILE A 37 0.98 -2.52 -11.98
CA ILE A 37 1.20 -2.16 -10.57
C ILE A 37 0.14 -2.87 -9.73
N VAL A 38 0.57 -3.76 -8.83
CA VAL A 38 -0.32 -4.44 -7.90
C VAL A 38 -0.69 -3.49 -6.76
N THR A 39 -1.98 -3.32 -6.53
CA THR A 39 -2.52 -2.45 -5.49
C THR A 39 -3.27 -3.25 -4.42
N GLU A 40 -3.57 -2.62 -3.28
CA GLU A 40 -4.33 -3.26 -2.19
C GLU A 40 -5.65 -3.90 -2.67
N PRO A 41 -6.52 -3.22 -3.47
CA PRO A 41 -7.70 -3.86 -4.01
C PRO A 41 -7.43 -5.12 -4.84
N MET A 42 -6.34 -5.15 -5.59
CA MET A 42 -5.96 -6.33 -6.38
C MET A 42 -5.47 -7.49 -5.51
N LEU A 43 -4.78 -7.19 -4.42
CA LEU A 43 -4.35 -8.19 -3.44
C LEU A 43 -5.53 -8.70 -2.60
N ALA A 44 -6.53 -7.85 -2.35
CA ALA A 44 -7.74 -8.19 -1.61
C ALA A 44 -8.77 -8.95 -2.47
N ALA A 45 -8.73 -8.81 -3.80
CA ALA A 45 -9.73 -9.30 -4.75
C ALA A 45 -9.67 -10.82 -4.98
N ALA A 46 -9.93 -11.61 -3.95
CA ALA A 46 -10.44 -12.95 -4.11
C ALA A 46 -11.97 -12.84 -4.21
N GLU A 47 -12.55 -13.07 -5.41
CA GLU A 47 -13.99 -13.24 -5.66
C GLU A 47 -14.91 -12.29 -4.86
N ARG A 48 -14.88 -10.99 -5.15
CA ARG A 48 -15.83 -10.04 -4.55
C ARG A 48 -17.25 -10.38 -4.98
N ARG A 49 -18.07 -10.77 -4.02
CA ARG A 49 -19.52 -10.80 -4.19
C ARG A 49 -20.04 -9.37 -4.30
N PRO A 50 -21.16 -9.14 -5.01
CA PRO A 50 -21.80 -7.83 -5.00
C PRO A 50 -22.07 -7.39 -3.56
N VAL A 51 -21.51 -6.25 -3.17
CA VAL A 51 -21.67 -5.67 -1.84
C VAL A 51 -23.00 -4.94 -1.79
N THR A 52 -23.86 -5.26 -0.82
CA THR A 52 -25.13 -4.54 -0.62
C THR A 52 -24.86 -3.19 0.04
N LYS A 53 -25.79 -2.24 -0.09
CA LYS A 53 -25.62 -0.89 0.43
C LYS A 53 -25.44 -0.85 1.96
N ASP A 54 -25.96 -1.84 2.67
CA ASP A 54 -25.88 -1.99 4.12
C ASP A 54 -24.74 -2.89 4.60
N ALA A 55 -23.84 -3.31 3.69
CA ALA A 55 -22.69 -4.13 4.06
C ALA A 55 -21.68 -3.36 4.92
N VAL A 56 -21.06 -4.06 5.85
CA VAL A 56 -19.86 -3.60 6.56
C VAL A 56 -18.65 -4.01 5.73
N VAL A 57 -17.90 -3.03 5.22
CA VAL A 57 -16.71 -3.26 4.37
C VAL A 57 -15.48 -2.72 5.10
N ILE A 58 -14.74 -3.64 5.72
CA ILE A 58 -13.56 -3.35 6.56
C ILE A 58 -12.38 -4.26 6.16
N ASP A 59 -12.09 -4.33 4.86
CA ASP A 59 -11.18 -5.30 4.26
C ASP A 59 -9.93 -4.70 3.58
N GLU A 60 -9.94 -3.40 3.22
CA GLU A 60 -8.86 -2.77 2.42
C GLU A 60 -8.11 -1.63 3.13
N ASN A 61 -8.25 -1.50 4.43
CA ASN A 61 -7.64 -0.41 5.21
C ASN A 61 -8.04 0.97 4.69
N GLU A 62 -9.29 1.11 4.23
CA GLU A 62 -9.85 2.40 3.84
C GLU A 62 -10.26 3.21 5.07
N ASN A 63 -10.50 4.50 4.87
CA ASN A 63 -11.06 5.36 5.92
C ASN A 63 -12.55 5.62 5.61
N PRO A 64 -13.48 5.11 6.42
CA PRO A 64 -14.92 5.21 6.16
C PRO A 64 -15.45 6.65 6.18
N LEU A 65 -14.69 7.60 6.74
CA LEU A 65 -15.06 9.02 6.78
C LEU A 65 -14.96 9.70 5.40
N GLY A 66 -14.23 9.07 4.44
CA GLY A 66 -14.03 9.66 3.12
C GLY A 66 -13.21 10.95 3.11
N PRO A 67 -13.18 11.71 1.99
CA PRO A 67 -12.53 13.02 1.92
C PRO A 67 -13.18 14.05 2.85
N SER A 68 -12.39 15.03 3.34
CA SER A 68 -12.90 16.13 4.15
C SER A 68 -13.90 17.01 3.39
N GLN A 69 -14.64 17.89 4.10
CA GLN A 69 -15.59 18.78 3.42
C GLN A 69 -14.87 19.70 2.45
N SER A 70 -13.75 20.31 2.85
CA SER A 70 -12.98 21.20 1.95
C SER A 70 -12.45 20.47 0.71
N ALA A 71 -12.04 19.21 0.87
CA ALA A 71 -11.64 18.37 -0.26
C ALA A 71 -12.82 18.09 -1.21
N ARG A 72 -14.02 17.81 -0.69
CA ARG A 72 -15.23 17.63 -1.51
C ARG A 72 -15.64 18.90 -2.25
N ASP A 73 -15.54 20.06 -1.60
CA ASP A 73 -15.85 21.36 -2.20
C ASP A 73 -14.84 21.68 -3.32
N ALA A 74 -13.55 21.43 -3.09
CA ALA A 74 -12.51 21.57 -4.11
C ALA A 74 -12.73 20.64 -5.32
N LEU A 75 -13.18 19.40 -5.07
CA LEU A 75 -13.57 18.46 -6.12
C LEU A 75 -14.72 19.01 -6.97
N ALA A 76 -15.77 19.53 -6.34
CA ALA A 76 -16.91 20.11 -7.05
C ALA A 76 -16.47 21.32 -7.92
N ALA A 77 -15.60 22.16 -7.38
CA ALA A 77 -15.11 23.36 -8.08
C ALA A 77 -14.21 23.05 -9.29
N ILE A 78 -13.42 21.98 -9.27
CA ILE A 78 -12.51 21.66 -10.37
C ILE A 78 -13.17 20.92 -11.54
N ILE A 79 -14.31 20.25 -11.34
CA ILE A 79 -14.97 19.44 -12.37
C ILE A 79 -15.22 20.22 -13.66
N PRO A 80 -15.75 21.48 -13.67
CA PRO A 80 -15.92 22.28 -14.88
C PRO A 80 -14.62 22.56 -15.64
N LEU A 81 -13.48 22.55 -14.95
CA LEU A 81 -12.14 22.81 -15.49
C LEU A 81 -11.39 21.55 -15.92
N GLY A 82 -12.01 20.37 -15.74
CA GLY A 82 -11.39 19.05 -16.02
C GLY A 82 -11.02 18.80 -17.48
N GLY A 83 -11.42 19.67 -18.42
CA GLY A 83 -10.99 19.64 -19.83
C GLY A 83 -9.56 20.17 -20.05
N ARG A 84 -8.83 20.56 -19.02
CA ARG A 84 -7.46 21.10 -19.09
C ARG A 84 -6.55 20.35 -18.13
N TYR A 85 -5.29 20.13 -18.49
CA TYR A 85 -4.31 19.39 -17.68
C TYR A 85 -3.92 20.07 -16.37
N GLN A 86 -4.00 21.42 -16.27
CA GLN A 86 -3.72 22.18 -15.05
C GLN A 86 -2.35 21.82 -14.40
N HIS A 87 -1.30 21.79 -15.20
CA HIS A 87 0.04 21.31 -14.77
C HIS A 87 0.58 22.01 -13.51
N HIS A 88 0.24 23.29 -13.29
CA HIS A 88 0.68 24.07 -12.13
C HIS A 88 0.18 23.48 -10.79
N LEU A 89 -0.99 22.82 -10.77
CA LEU A 89 -1.56 22.25 -9.55
C LEU A 89 -0.65 21.16 -8.94
N THR A 90 0.12 20.43 -9.75
CA THR A 90 1.07 19.45 -9.23
C THR A 90 2.21 20.15 -8.47
N GLN A 91 2.73 21.24 -9.02
CA GLN A 91 3.80 22.01 -8.37
C GLN A 91 3.30 22.69 -7.08
N GLU A 92 2.09 23.25 -7.12
CA GLU A 92 1.45 23.84 -5.93
C GLU A 92 1.26 22.81 -4.81
N LEU A 93 0.80 21.59 -5.14
CA LEU A 93 0.64 20.52 -4.16
C LEU A 93 1.98 20.07 -3.58
N VAL A 94 3.00 19.90 -4.43
CA VAL A 94 4.36 19.50 -4.00
C VAL A 94 4.95 20.58 -3.08
N GLN A 95 4.82 21.86 -3.44
CA GLN A 95 5.31 22.97 -2.63
C GLN A 95 4.58 23.02 -1.27
N ALA A 96 3.23 22.92 -1.28
CA ALA A 96 2.45 22.94 -0.05
C ALA A 96 2.81 21.78 0.90
N PHE A 97 3.07 20.58 0.37
CA PHE A 97 3.54 19.46 1.18
C PHE A 97 4.96 19.68 1.69
N ALA A 98 5.87 20.16 0.84
CA ALA A 98 7.24 20.45 1.23
C ALA A 98 7.30 21.50 2.34
N ASP A 99 6.53 22.58 2.22
CA ASP A 99 6.44 23.63 3.25
C ASP A 99 5.91 23.08 4.58
N LEU A 100 4.86 22.24 4.53
CA LEU A 100 4.26 21.61 5.71
C LEU A 100 5.25 20.72 6.46
N GLU A 101 6.08 19.97 5.72
CA GLU A 101 7.03 19.01 6.29
C GLU A 101 8.44 19.61 6.48
N GLY A 102 8.65 20.88 6.11
CA GLY A 102 9.95 21.56 6.21
C GLY A 102 11.02 20.93 5.31
N LEU A 103 10.65 20.64 4.05
CA LEU A 103 11.49 20.07 3.01
C LEU A 103 11.68 21.07 1.85
N ASN A 104 12.69 20.86 1.02
CA ASN A 104 12.74 21.50 -0.30
C ASN A 104 11.82 20.76 -1.26
N ALA A 105 11.11 21.46 -2.13
CA ALA A 105 10.20 20.87 -3.11
C ALA A 105 10.85 19.84 -4.04
N GLU A 106 12.14 20.00 -4.34
CA GLU A 106 12.91 19.04 -5.14
C GLU A 106 13.07 17.64 -4.52
N HIS A 107 12.79 17.50 -3.19
CA HIS A 107 12.80 16.24 -2.49
C HIS A 107 11.44 15.53 -2.53
N VAL A 108 10.45 16.06 -3.23
CA VAL A 108 9.08 15.55 -3.23
C VAL A 108 8.55 15.36 -4.66
N HIS A 109 8.17 14.14 -5.00
CA HIS A 109 7.46 13.85 -6.25
C HIS A 109 6.05 13.31 -5.96
N ALA A 110 5.04 13.90 -6.61
CA ALA A 110 3.65 13.48 -6.50
C ALA A 110 3.33 12.34 -7.48
N PHE A 111 2.50 11.37 -7.03
CA PHE A 111 2.08 10.21 -7.81
C PHE A 111 0.59 9.89 -7.58
N ALA A 112 0.00 9.13 -8.49
CA ALA A 112 -1.38 8.63 -8.35
C ALA A 112 -1.49 7.54 -7.26
N GLY A 113 -1.24 7.93 -6.00
CA GLY A 113 -1.08 7.07 -4.83
C GLY A 113 0.36 6.65 -4.59
N SER A 114 0.64 5.94 -3.48
CA SER A 114 2.00 5.47 -3.15
C SER A 114 2.40 4.16 -3.83
N SER A 115 1.47 3.44 -4.46
CA SER A 115 1.78 2.18 -5.16
C SER A 115 2.68 2.39 -6.38
N PRO A 116 2.47 3.40 -7.27
CA PRO A 116 3.38 3.64 -8.37
C PRO A 116 4.83 3.89 -7.93
N PRO A 117 5.14 4.83 -7.02
CA PRO A 117 6.52 5.06 -6.61
C PRO A 117 7.11 3.88 -5.84
N LEU A 118 6.33 3.09 -5.10
CA LEU A 118 6.79 1.82 -4.53
C LEU A 118 7.30 0.88 -5.64
N TYR A 119 6.47 0.69 -6.65
CA TYR A 119 6.78 -0.20 -7.77
C TYR A 119 8.02 0.26 -8.54
N TYR A 120 8.10 1.56 -8.85
CA TYR A 120 9.21 2.16 -9.58
C TYR A 120 10.50 2.15 -8.76
N SER A 121 10.44 2.36 -7.44
CA SER A 121 11.61 2.24 -6.56
C SER A 121 12.18 0.83 -6.57
N VAL A 122 11.33 -0.19 -6.48
CA VAL A 122 11.79 -1.58 -6.58
C VAL A 122 12.48 -1.82 -7.92
N GLN A 123 11.89 -1.38 -9.03
CA GLN A 123 12.49 -1.53 -10.36
C GLN A 123 13.78 -0.71 -10.55
N ALA A 124 13.91 0.43 -9.86
CA ALA A 124 15.09 1.29 -9.96
C ALA A 124 16.30 0.69 -9.21
N PHE A 125 16.05 0.10 -8.04
CA PHE A 125 17.11 -0.25 -7.10
C PHE A 125 17.33 -1.75 -6.96
N THR A 126 16.54 -2.61 -7.63
CA THR A 126 16.72 -4.06 -7.62
C THR A 126 17.02 -4.61 -9.01
N SER A 127 17.62 -5.80 -9.07
CA SER A 127 17.94 -6.50 -10.30
C SER A 127 18.17 -8.01 -10.00
N PRO A 128 18.42 -8.88 -10.99
CA PRO A 128 18.82 -10.25 -10.70
C PRO A 128 20.03 -10.40 -9.76
N GLN A 129 20.88 -9.36 -9.65
CA GLN A 129 22.07 -9.33 -8.80
C GLN A 129 21.87 -8.48 -7.51
N LYS A 130 20.74 -7.79 -7.37
CA LYS A 130 20.42 -6.92 -6.24
C LYS A 130 19.06 -7.29 -5.70
N SER A 131 19.02 -7.98 -4.57
CA SER A 131 17.78 -8.49 -3.98
C SER A 131 16.88 -7.41 -3.40
N TYR A 132 15.57 -7.73 -3.32
CA TYR A 132 14.55 -7.01 -2.57
C TYR A 132 14.33 -7.68 -1.22
N VAL A 133 14.49 -6.94 -0.13
CA VAL A 133 14.38 -7.45 1.24
C VAL A 133 13.15 -6.86 1.92
N THR A 134 12.32 -7.71 2.51
CA THR A 134 11.08 -7.30 3.18
C THR A 134 10.72 -8.23 4.33
N ALA A 135 9.82 -7.79 5.21
CA ALA A 135 9.26 -8.68 6.23
C ALA A 135 8.17 -9.61 5.69
N ASP A 136 7.95 -10.73 6.41
CA ASP A 136 6.83 -11.64 6.20
C ASP A 136 6.21 -12.00 7.58
N PRO A 137 4.94 -11.61 7.87
CA PRO A 137 4.01 -10.96 6.97
C PRO A 137 4.31 -9.48 6.72
N GLY A 138 4.11 -9.04 5.47
CA GLY A 138 4.30 -7.67 5.01
C GLY A 138 3.39 -7.34 3.84
N TYR A 139 3.50 -6.12 3.31
CA TYR A 139 2.75 -5.69 2.13
C TYR A 139 3.41 -6.22 0.85
N GLU A 140 2.67 -7.01 0.07
CA GLU A 140 3.25 -7.84 -1.00
C GLU A 140 3.50 -7.11 -2.32
N ALA A 141 3.00 -5.88 -2.49
CA ALA A 141 3.15 -5.15 -3.77
C ALA A 141 4.62 -5.03 -4.23
N GLY A 142 5.55 -4.80 -3.29
CA GLY A 142 6.98 -4.77 -3.58
C GLY A 142 7.56 -6.12 -4.01
N MET A 143 7.04 -7.22 -3.47
CA MET A 143 7.43 -8.58 -3.87
C MET A 143 7.05 -8.86 -5.33
N HIS A 144 5.83 -8.43 -5.75
CA HIS A 144 5.39 -8.53 -7.14
C HIS A 144 6.25 -7.66 -8.07
N ALA A 145 6.60 -6.45 -7.65
CA ALA A 145 7.50 -5.59 -8.42
C ALA A 145 8.89 -6.19 -8.59
N ALA A 146 9.45 -6.78 -7.53
CA ALA A 146 10.74 -7.46 -7.55
C ALA A 146 10.73 -8.69 -8.47
N ALA A 147 9.68 -9.51 -8.42
CA ALA A 147 9.52 -10.64 -9.32
C ALA A 147 9.52 -10.20 -10.79
N ASN A 148 8.85 -9.09 -11.12
CA ASN A 148 8.83 -8.55 -12.47
C ASN A 148 10.18 -7.99 -12.94
N SER A 149 11.04 -7.53 -12.03
CA SER A 149 12.42 -7.11 -12.34
C SER A 149 13.44 -8.26 -12.35
N GLY A 150 12.98 -9.48 -12.05
CA GLY A 150 13.84 -10.66 -11.91
C GLY A 150 14.70 -10.66 -10.63
N ALA A 151 14.42 -9.77 -9.69
CA ALA A 151 15.14 -9.69 -8.43
C ALA A 151 14.69 -10.79 -7.46
N ARG A 152 15.65 -11.33 -6.71
CA ARG A 152 15.38 -12.26 -5.62
C ARG A 152 14.65 -11.54 -4.48
N VAL A 153 13.53 -12.10 -4.04
CA VAL A 153 12.80 -11.62 -2.86
C VAL A 153 13.31 -12.36 -1.62
N VAL A 154 13.81 -11.61 -0.66
CA VAL A 154 14.26 -12.10 0.64
C VAL A 154 13.23 -11.71 1.70
N LYS A 155 12.54 -12.70 2.23
CA LYS A 155 11.54 -12.56 3.28
C LYS A 155 12.16 -12.82 4.63
N VAL A 156 11.97 -11.90 5.57
CA VAL A 156 12.50 -11.98 6.94
C VAL A 156 11.33 -11.96 7.92
N SER A 157 11.33 -12.86 8.90
CA SER A 157 10.29 -12.86 9.93
C SER A 157 10.33 -11.57 10.74
N LEU A 158 9.18 -11.10 11.16
CA LEU A 158 9.07 -10.01 12.12
C LEU A 158 9.64 -10.44 13.50
N THR A 159 10.01 -9.47 14.33
CA THR A 159 10.41 -9.70 15.73
C THR A 159 9.25 -10.28 16.55
N LYS A 160 9.49 -10.61 17.82
CA LYS A 160 8.44 -11.04 18.76
C LYS A 160 7.39 -9.96 19.02
N THR A 161 7.72 -8.69 18.82
CA THR A 161 6.81 -7.55 18.91
C THR A 161 6.18 -7.17 17.57
N TYR A 162 6.40 -8.00 16.55
CA TYR A 162 5.94 -7.77 15.18
C TYR A 162 6.50 -6.53 14.48
N ALA A 163 7.61 -5.97 14.97
CA ALA A 163 8.41 -4.97 14.26
C ALA A 163 9.27 -5.63 13.16
N HIS A 164 9.72 -4.88 12.18
CA HIS A 164 10.72 -5.36 11.24
C HIS A 164 12.02 -5.70 11.96
N ASP A 165 12.55 -6.92 11.78
CA ASP A 165 13.85 -7.31 12.32
C ASP A 165 14.96 -6.82 11.39
N VAL A 166 15.36 -5.57 11.57
CA VAL A 166 16.33 -4.91 10.67
C VAL A 166 17.70 -5.58 10.72
N LYS A 167 18.09 -6.17 11.85
CA LYS A 167 19.36 -6.90 11.97
C LYS A 167 19.34 -8.20 11.18
N ALA A 168 18.23 -8.93 11.29
CA ALA A 168 18.02 -10.13 10.47
C ALA A 168 17.91 -9.79 8.97
N MET A 169 17.27 -8.66 8.61
CA MET A 169 17.19 -8.17 7.24
C MET A 169 18.58 -7.90 6.64
N LEU A 170 19.46 -7.23 7.38
CA LEU A 170 20.84 -6.98 6.98
C LEU A 170 21.65 -8.29 6.82
N ALA A 171 21.51 -9.21 7.77
CA ALA A 171 22.23 -10.48 7.73
C ALA A 171 21.78 -11.41 6.58
N ALA A 172 20.49 -11.35 6.19
CA ALA A 172 19.92 -12.23 5.19
C ALA A 172 20.30 -11.86 3.74
N ALA A 173 20.75 -10.64 3.47
CA ALA A 173 20.94 -10.15 2.10
C ALA A 173 22.11 -9.17 1.97
N PRO A 174 23.36 -9.64 1.94
CA PRO A 174 24.52 -8.81 1.66
C PRO A 174 24.51 -8.23 0.22
N ASP A 175 23.69 -8.79 -0.68
CA ASP A 175 23.44 -8.35 -2.05
C ASP A 175 22.21 -7.47 -2.19
N ALA A 176 21.63 -6.98 -1.10
CA ALA A 176 20.41 -6.17 -1.14
C ALA A 176 20.58 -4.92 -2.01
N GLY A 177 19.65 -4.72 -2.92
CA GLY A 177 19.49 -3.44 -3.63
C GLY A 177 18.50 -2.52 -2.93
N LEU A 178 17.45 -3.10 -2.33
CA LEU A 178 16.43 -2.35 -1.64
C LEU A 178 15.91 -3.11 -0.41
N PHE A 179 15.89 -2.42 0.73
CA PHE A 179 15.19 -2.84 1.95
C PHE A 179 13.85 -2.10 2.04
N TYR A 180 12.77 -2.84 2.25
CA TYR A 180 11.44 -2.28 2.42
C TYR A 180 10.97 -2.44 3.86
N VAL A 181 10.63 -1.33 4.49
CA VAL A 181 10.09 -1.23 5.85
C VAL A 181 8.76 -0.48 5.79
N CYS A 182 7.67 -1.14 6.13
CA CYS A 182 6.37 -0.50 6.29
C CYS A 182 6.13 -0.19 7.78
N THR A 183 5.93 1.07 8.13
CA THR A 183 5.73 1.46 9.54
C THR A 183 4.69 2.58 9.68
N PRO A 184 3.58 2.31 10.37
CA PRO A 184 3.10 1.02 10.89
C PRO A 184 2.95 -0.06 9.81
N ASN A 185 3.29 -1.31 10.15
CA ASN A 185 3.32 -2.41 9.19
C ASN A 185 1.92 -2.84 8.73
N ASN A 186 1.76 -3.19 7.49
CA ASN A 186 0.61 -3.90 6.95
C ASN A 186 1.02 -5.38 6.77
N PRO A 187 0.41 -6.36 7.51
CA PRO A 187 -0.93 -6.29 8.11
C PRO A 187 -0.99 -6.07 9.63
N THR A 188 0.12 -6.10 10.35
CA THR A 188 0.13 -6.16 11.81
C THR A 188 -0.27 -4.85 12.50
N GLY A 189 -0.08 -3.72 11.82
CA GLY A 189 -0.29 -2.38 12.36
C GLY A 189 0.76 -1.94 13.37
N THR A 190 1.84 -2.69 13.54
CA THR A 190 2.90 -2.46 14.52
C THR A 190 3.96 -1.51 13.98
N LEU A 191 4.57 -0.76 14.88
CA LEU A 191 5.66 0.16 14.55
C LEU A 191 7.00 -0.58 14.52
N THR A 192 7.87 -0.15 13.61
CA THR A 192 9.30 -0.38 13.71
C THR A 192 9.91 0.84 14.35
N PRO A 193 10.69 0.71 15.45
CA PRO A 193 11.34 1.83 16.10
C PRO A 193 12.16 2.67 15.12
N HIS A 194 12.14 4.00 15.30
CA HIS A 194 12.88 4.91 14.42
C HIS A 194 14.39 4.64 14.45
N GLU A 195 14.95 4.36 15.64
CA GLU A 195 16.34 3.98 15.83
C GLU A 195 16.72 2.69 15.07
N ASP A 196 15.80 1.76 14.89
CA ASP A 196 16.05 0.57 14.08
C ASP A 196 16.10 0.91 12.58
N ILE A 197 15.29 1.87 12.13
CA ILE A 197 15.35 2.36 10.74
C ILE A 197 16.66 3.11 10.50
N GLU A 198 17.09 3.96 11.42
CA GLU A 198 18.40 4.63 11.38
C GLU A 198 19.53 3.60 11.31
N TYR A 199 19.50 2.60 12.20
CA TYR A 199 20.48 1.51 12.21
C TYR A 199 20.53 0.78 10.86
N LEU A 200 19.39 0.48 10.26
CA LEU A 200 19.32 -0.15 8.93
C LEU A 200 19.99 0.73 7.86
N VAL A 201 19.68 2.04 7.87
CA VAL A 201 20.23 3.00 6.90
C VAL A 201 21.74 3.12 7.02
N GLU A 202 22.27 3.08 8.25
CA GLU A 202 23.72 3.23 8.51
C GLU A 202 24.51 1.96 8.20
N ASN A 203 23.90 0.77 8.36
CA ASN A 203 24.58 -0.51 8.24
C ASN A 203 24.27 -1.28 6.95
N LYS A 204 23.41 -0.76 6.08
CA LYS A 204 23.07 -1.39 4.80
C LYS A 204 24.28 -1.51 3.86
N PRO A 205 24.31 -2.48 2.95
CA PRO A 205 25.32 -2.57 1.92
C PRO A 205 25.45 -1.27 1.12
N LYS A 206 26.67 -0.91 0.73
CA LYS A 206 26.92 0.31 -0.06
C LYS A 206 26.12 0.26 -1.39
N GLY A 207 25.39 1.33 -1.66
CA GLY A 207 24.57 1.47 -2.89
C GLY A 207 23.21 0.78 -2.82
N SER A 208 22.83 0.21 -1.67
CA SER A 208 21.44 -0.18 -1.43
C SER A 208 20.63 0.99 -0.85
N ILE A 209 19.31 0.92 -1.01
CA ILE A 209 18.35 1.95 -0.59
C ILE A 209 17.43 1.37 0.49
N VAL A 210 17.06 2.18 1.46
CA VAL A 210 15.97 1.87 2.41
C VAL A 210 14.71 2.59 1.96
N MET A 211 13.65 1.86 1.65
CA MET A 211 12.34 2.42 1.36
C MET A 211 11.44 2.26 2.58
N VAL A 212 11.03 3.38 3.17
CA VAL A 212 10.16 3.44 4.34
C VAL A 212 8.75 3.81 3.88
N ASP A 213 7.84 2.85 3.94
CA ASP A 213 6.43 3.07 3.60
C ASP A 213 5.66 3.54 4.84
N GLU A 214 5.34 4.83 4.85
CA GLU A 214 4.64 5.51 5.92
C GLU A 214 3.14 5.71 5.60
N ALA A 215 2.54 4.79 4.86
CA ALA A 215 1.12 4.91 4.48
C ALA A 215 0.19 5.06 5.69
N TYR A 216 0.57 4.56 6.85
CA TYR A 216 -0.24 4.56 8.08
C TYR A 216 0.31 5.45 9.19
N ILE A 217 1.45 6.12 8.99
CA ILE A 217 2.16 6.88 10.04
C ILE A 217 1.27 7.92 10.73
N HIS A 218 0.35 8.53 10.01
CA HIS A 218 -0.56 9.54 10.54
C HIS A 218 -1.51 9.02 11.64
N PHE A 219 -1.76 7.71 11.72
CA PHE A 219 -2.58 7.11 12.77
C PHE A 219 -1.82 6.88 14.08
N SER A 220 -0.50 6.85 14.01
CA SER A 220 0.39 6.74 15.18
C SER A 220 0.88 8.12 15.63
N GLY A 221 1.62 8.15 16.72
CA GLY A 221 2.36 9.34 17.16
C GLY A 221 3.87 9.23 16.86
N ALA A 222 4.26 8.26 16.04
CA ALA A 222 5.66 7.96 15.77
C ALA A 222 6.33 9.01 14.87
N SER A 223 7.63 9.14 15.02
CA SER A 223 8.47 9.99 14.18
C SER A 223 8.52 9.46 12.75
N SER A 224 8.64 10.38 11.80
CA SER A 224 8.79 10.06 10.38
C SER A 224 10.24 9.92 9.98
N ALA A 225 10.56 9.02 9.07
CA ALA A 225 11.88 8.88 8.47
C ALA A 225 12.23 10.00 7.44
N MET A 226 11.41 11.05 7.33
CA MET A 226 11.73 12.22 6.49
C MET A 226 12.92 13.03 7.03
N ASP A 227 13.24 12.94 8.32
CA ASP A 227 14.46 13.50 8.88
C ASP A 227 15.72 12.88 8.26
N LEU A 228 15.72 11.59 7.93
CA LEU A 228 16.80 10.90 7.23
C LEU A 228 16.94 11.41 5.77
N VAL A 229 15.83 11.77 5.12
CA VAL A 229 15.87 12.43 3.79
C VAL A 229 16.50 13.81 3.91
N LYS A 230 16.11 14.61 4.94
CA LYS A 230 16.71 15.92 5.22
C LYS A 230 18.21 15.82 5.51
N ALA A 231 18.63 14.72 6.14
CA ALA A 231 20.03 14.42 6.39
C ALA A 231 20.81 13.88 5.16
N GLY A 232 20.16 13.83 3.98
CA GLY A 232 20.79 13.38 2.73
C GLY A 232 21.11 11.89 2.66
N LYS A 233 20.44 11.06 3.48
CA LYS A 233 20.64 9.61 3.51
C LYS A 233 20.03 8.92 2.28
N ASP A 234 20.43 7.68 2.01
CA ASP A 234 19.91 6.81 0.94
C ASP A 234 18.56 6.20 1.35
N VAL A 235 17.56 7.04 1.49
CA VAL A 235 16.20 6.69 1.94
C VAL A 235 15.17 7.22 0.95
N VAL A 236 14.13 6.43 0.71
CA VAL A 236 12.91 6.83 0.01
C VAL A 236 11.75 6.66 0.98
N VAL A 237 11.06 7.74 1.32
CA VAL A 237 9.85 7.71 2.14
C VAL A 237 8.62 7.76 1.25
N LEU A 238 7.64 6.90 1.48
CA LEU A 238 6.36 6.91 0.78
C LEU A 238 5.25 7.44 1.67
N ARG A 239 4.43 8.35 1.14
CA ARG A 239 3.24 8.91 1.78
C ARG A 239 2.02 8.76 0.88
N THR A 240 0.85 8.63 1.47
CA THR A 240 -0.40 8.49 0.71
C THR A 240 -1.55 9.24 1.36
N PHE A 241 -2.46 9.76 0.52
CA PHE A 241 -3.74 10.30 0.94
C PHE A 241 -4.84 9.22 1.05
N SER A 242 -4.53 7.98 0.69
CA SER A 242 -5.52 6.89 0.68
C SER A 242 -6.07 6.57 2.07
N LYS A 243 -5.28 6.76 3.14
CA LYS A 243 -5.60 6.25 4.48
C LYS A 243 -6.21 7.33 5.39
N VAL A 244 -5.42 8.09 6.14
CA VAL A 244 -5.95 9.10 7.07
C VAL A 244 -6.81 10.15 6.36
N TYR A 245 -6.45 10.56 5.16
CA TYR A 245 -7.20 11.56 4.39
C TYR A 245 -8.48 11.03 3.72
N GLY A 246 -8.72 9.71 3.74
CA GLY A 246 -9.93 9.10 3.18
C GLY A 246 -10.06 9.22 1.66
N MET A 247 -8.95 9.27 0.94
CA MET A 247 -8.90 9.54 -0.50
C MET A 247 -8.42 8.33 -1.31
N ALA A 248 -8.71 7.09 -0.87
CA ALA A 248 -8.23 5.88 -1.51
C ALA A 248 -8.57 5.81 -3.01
N GLY A 249 -9.80 6.15 -3.37
CA GLY A 249 -10.29 6.18 -4.76
C GLY A 249 -9.82 7.37 -5.58
N LEU A 250 -9.36 8.46 -4.95
CA LEU A 250 -8.92 9.68 -5.66
C LEU A 250 -7.46 9.60 -6.15
N ARG A 251 -6.66 8.71 -5.57
CA ARG A 251 -5.31 8.39 -6.00
C ARG A 251 -4.32 9.56 -5.89
N CYS A 252 -3.85 9.85 -4.68
CA CYS A 252 -2.78 10.82 -4.41
C CYS A 252 -1.76 10.24 -3.41
N GLY A 253 -0.48 10.52 -3.63
CA GLY A 253 0.62 10.13 -2.74
C GLY A 253 1.93 10.76 -3.19
N PHE A 254 2.98 10.53 -2.40
CA PHE A 254 4.30 11.09 -2.63
C PHE A 254 5.40 10.03 -2.49
N ALA A 255 6.48 10.21 -3.25
CA ALA A 255 7.80 9.73 -2.90
C ALA A 255 8.64 10.92 -2.43
N ILE A 256 9.32 10.75 -1.31
CA ILE A 256 10.16 11.76 -0.69
C ILE A 256 11.57 11.18 -0.56
N ALA A 257 12.55 11.79 -1.22
CA ALA A 257 13.94 11.34 -1.24
C ALA A 257 14.87 12.45 -1.72
N ARG A 258 16.17 12.21 -1.76
CA ARG A 258 17.10 13.07 -2.48
C ARG A 258 16.72 13.13 -3.96
N PRO A 259 16.99 14.28 -4.66
CA PRO A 259 16.63 14.46 -6.06
C PRO A 259 17.19 13.36 -6.99
N ASP A 260 18.43 12.94 -6.79
CA ASP A 260 19.08 11.90 -7.61
C ASP A 260 18.39 10.51 -7.50
N LEU A 261 17.79 10.20 -6.36
CA LEU A 261 17.00 8.99 -6.17
C LEU A 261 15.61 9.12 -6.81
N LEU A 262 14.98 10.30 -6.67
CA LEU A 262 13.69 10.59 -7.31
C LEU A 262 13.78 10.53 -8.83
N ASP A 263 14.87 11.02 -9.44
CA ASP A 263 15.11 10.93 -10.87
C ASP A 263 15.18 9.47 -11.34
N GLN A 264 15.87 8.59 -10.59
CA GLN A 264 15.94 7.16 -10.90
C GLN A 264 14.58 6.48 -10.82
N ILE A 265 13.74 6.87 -9.87
CA ILE A 265 12.36 6.39 -9.74
C ILE A 265 11.49 6.90 -10.89
N HIS A 266 11.60 8.21 -11.21
CA HIS A 266 10.80 8.86 -12.24
C HIS A 266 11.02 8.24 -13.63
N VAL A 267 12.25 7.94 -14.00
CA VAL A 267 12.60 7.29 -15.27
C VAL A 267 11.89 5.94 -15.47
N ARG A 268 11.57 5.22 -14.40
CA ARG A 268 10.85 3.93 -14.46
C ARG A 268 9.36 4.09 -14.73
N GLY A 269 8.76 5.20 -14.32
CA GLY A 269 7.33 5.47 -14.46
C GLY A 269 6.92 6.17 -15.75
N GLY A 270 7.87 6.70 -16.49
CA GLY A 270 7.58 7.55 -17.64
C GLY A 270 6.79 8.81 -17.25
N TRP A 271 5.92 9.28 -18.14
CA TRP A 271 5.14 10.49 -17.90
C TRP A 271 4.07 10.25 -16.82
N ASN A 272 4.27 10.88 -15.66
CA ASN A 272 3.38 10.76 -14.50
C ASN A 272 2.42 11.96 -14.44
N MET A 273 1.22 11.79 -15.02
CA MET A 273 0.17 12.81 -14.94
C MET A 273 -0.77 12.52 -13.78
N MET A 274 -0.88 13.49 -12.87
CA MET A 274 -1.81 13.42 -11.76
C MET A 274 -3.24 13.82 -12.17
N PRO A 275 -4.28 13.10 -11.71
CA PRO A 275 -5.65 13.56 -11.88
C PRO A 275 -5.87 14.92 -11.21
N VAL A 276 -6.43 15.90 -11.91
CA VAL A 276 -6.69 17.24 -11.34
C VAL A 276 -7.56 17.18 -10.08
N THR A 277 -8.48 16.23 -10.03
CA THR A 277 -9.33 15.95 -8.85
C THR A 277 -8.51 15.54 -7.63
N ALA A 278 -7.51 14.68 -7.83
CA ALA A 278 -6.60 14.26 -6.76
C ALA A 278 -5.77 15.44 -6.22
N LEU A 279 -5.27 16.29 -7.15
CA LEU A 279 -4.44 17.44 -6.81
C LEU A 279 -5.18 18.44 -5.93
N VAL A 280 -6.37 18.88 -6.34
CA VAL A 280 -7.13 19.88 -5.58
C VAL A 280 -7.65 19.35 -4.24
N ALA A 281 -8.10 18.09 -4.20
CA ALA A 281 -8.55 17.46 -2.97
C ALA A 281 -7.40 17.29 -1.95
N ALA A 282 -6.22 16.88 -2.41
CA ALA A 282 -5.04 16.77 -1.57
C ALA A 282 -4.58 18.14 -1.05
N SER A 283 -4.49 19.14 -1.93
CA SER A 283 -4.11 20.52 -1.55
C SER A 283 -5.09 21.12 -0.53
N ALA A 284 -6.41 20.90 -0.70
CA ALA A 284 -7.41 21.33 0.27
C ALA A 284 -7.23 20.61 1.62
N SER A 285 -7.00 19.28 1.60
CA SER A 285 -6.80 18.48 2.81
C SER A 285 -5.55 18.90 3.60
N LEU A 286 -4.45 19.27 2.94
CA LEU A 286 -3.21 19.73 3.61
C LEU A 286 -3.41 21.05 4.36
N LYS A 287 -4.33 21.90 3.91
CA LYS A 287 -4.65 23.19 4.56
C LYS A 287 -5.47 23.02 5.85
N GLU A 288 -6.06 21.87 6.09
CA GLU A 288 -6.86 21.59 7.28
C GLU A 288 -5.97 21.04 8.41
N ALA A 289 -5.35 21.91 9.20
CA ALA A 289 -4.42 21.52 10.26
C ALA A 289 -5.01 20.51 11.28
N GLN A 290 -6.32 20.53 11.51
CA GLN A 290 -6.99 19.65 12.46
C GLN A 290 -7.45 18.30 11.85
N LEU A 291 -7.40 18.14 10.54
CA LEU A 291 -7.91 16.93 9.87
C LEU A 291 -7.21 15.64 10.33
N VAL A 292 -5.88 15.64 10.32
CA VAL A 292 -5.10 14.48 10.73
C VAL A 292 -5.23 14.21 12.24
N PRO A 293 -5.05 15.19 13.14
CA PRO A 293 -5.25 15.00 14.58
C PRO A 293 -6.64 14.46 14.92
N GLU A 294 -7.70 15.01 14.33
CA GLU A 294 -9.06 14.56 14.58
C GLU A 294 -9.31 13.14 14.11
N ARG A 295 -8.91 12.78 12.90
CA ARG A 295 -9.07 11.44 12.35
C ARG A 295 -8.23 10.39 13.07
N ARG A 296 -7.03 10.75 13.53
CA ARG A 296 -6.22 9.92 14.42
C ARG A 296 -6.98 9.66 15.71
N ARG A 297 -7.52 10.69 16.36
CA ARG A 297 -8.30 10.56 17.59
C ARG A 297 -9.51 9.64 17.41
N ILE A 298 -10.31 9.85 16.36
CA ILE A 298 -11.49 9.02 16.05
C ILE A 298 -11.07 7.55 15.87
N ASN A 299 -10.09 7.30 15.01
CA ASN A 299 -9.60 5.94 14.76
C ASN A 299 -9.07 5.29 16.04
N THR A 300 -8.25 6.00 16.81
CA THR A 300 -7.68 5.49 18.06
C THR A 300 -8.76 5.14 19.07
N THR A 301 -9.78 5.98 19.24
CA THR A 301 -10.89 5.71 20.16
C THR A 301 -11.61 4.41 19.76
N ILE A 302 -12.03 4.28 18.51
CA ILE A 302 -12.76 3.10 18.02
C ILE A 302 -11.88 1.83 18.09
N ARG A 303 -10.61 1.95 17.76
CA ARG A 303 -9.64 0.86 17.83
C ARG A 303 -9.47 0.38 19.27
N GLN A 304 -9.29 1.28 20.23
CA GLN A 304 -9.11 0.93 21.65
C GLN A 304 -10.38 0.32 22.25
N GLU A 305 -11.54 0.84 21.92
CA GLU A 305 -12.82 0.23 22.36
C GLU A 305 -13.00 -1.18 21.78
N THR A 306 -12.57 -1.39 20.54
CA THR A 306 -12.57 -2.72 19.92
C THR A 306 -11.60 -3.65 20.63
N PHE A 307 -10.39 -3.20 20.97
CA PHE A 307 -9.41 -4.01 21.71
C PHE A 307 -9.92 -4.37 23.09
N GLN A 308 -10.49 -3.43 23.84
CA GLN A 308 -11.12 -3.71 25.13
C GLN A 308 -12.25 -4.75 25.02
N TRP A 309 -13.02 -4.71 23.92
CA TRP A 309 -14.04 -5.72 23.68
C TRP A 309 -13.42 -7.09 23.38
N LEU A 310 -12.36 -7.16 22.57
CA LEU A 310 -11.61 -8.40 22.30
C LEU A 310 -11.04 -8.99 23.60
N ASP A 311 -10.42 -8.18 24.44
CA ASP A 311 -9.84 -8.58 25.73
C ASP A 311 -10.92 -9.17 26.68
N ARG A 312 -12.05 -8.46 26.84
CA ARG A 312 -13.17 -8.95 27.67
C ARG A 312 -13.76 -10.29 27.21
N ASN A 313 -13.62 -10.62 25.93
CA ASN A 313 -14.11 -11.86 25.35
C ASN A 313 -13.01 -12.93 25.19
N GLY A 314 -11.78 -12.65 25.60
CA GLY A 314 -10.65 -13.58 25.51
C GLY A 314 -10.17 -13.87 24.08
N TYR A 315 -10.37 -12.95 23.15
CA TYR A 315 -9.91 -13.07 21.77
C TYR A 315 -8.48 -12.58 21.61
N THR A 316 -7.70 -13.29 20.81
CA THR A 316 -6.27 -12.98 20.57
C THR A 316 -6.12 -12.10 19.34
N TYR A 317 -5.40 -11.01 19.47
CA TYR A 317 -5.10 -10.08 18.37
C TYR A 317 -3.69 -9.49 18.52
N ILE A 318 -3.19 -8.84 17.48
CA ILE A 318 -1.95 -8.06 17.53
C ILE A 318 -2.31 -6.59 17.76
N PRO A 319 -1.87 -5.96 18.87
CA PRO A 319 -2.07 -4.53 19.11
C PRO A 319 -1.45 -3.69 17.98
N SER A 320 -2.19 -2.68 17.55
CA SER A 320 -1.87 -1.89 16.35
C SER A 320 -1.87 -0.39 16.62
N GLU A 321 -0.99 0.33 15.92
CA GLU A 321 -0.96 1.79 15.84
C GLU A 321 -1.48 2.33 14.48
N SER A 322 -2.14 1.46 13.69
CA SER A 322 -2.67 1.75 12.37
C SER A 322 -4.21 1.82 12.39
N ASN A 323 -4.82 1.94 11.20
CA ASN A 323 -6.26 1.73 11.01
C ASN A 323 -6.63 0.28 10.69
N CYS A 324 -5.75 -0.67 10.98
CA CYS A 324 -6.04 -2.10 10.86
C CYS A 324 -5.25 -2.89 11.90
N PHE A 325 -5.69 -4.10 12.18
CA PHE A 325 -5.01 -5.02 13.09
C PHE A 325 -5.22 -6.47 12.63
N LEU A 326 -4.39 -7.41 13.11
CA LEU A 326 -4.59 -8.84 12.90
C LEU A 326 -5.33 -9.47 14.08
N LEU A 327 -6.39 -10.21 13.75
CA LEU A 327 -7.22 -10.95 14.71
C LEU A 327 -7.07 -12.44 14.46
N ASP A 328 -6.68 -13.22 15.49
CA ASP A 328 -6.61 -14.67 15.42
C ASP A 328 -7.99 -15.29 15.58
N THR A 329 -8.49 -15.89 14.53
CA THR A 329 -9.83 -16.51 14.48
C THR A 329 -9.85 -17.95 15.01
N LYS A 330 -8.70 -18.52 15.44
CA LYS A 330 -8.52 -19.90 15.90
C LYS A 330 -9.00 -20.97 14.92
N ARG A 331 -9.15 -20.59 13.64
CA ARG A 331 -9.53 -21.44 12.50
C ARG A 331 -8.86 -20.93 11.22
N PRO A 332 -8.91 -21.69 10.12
CA PRO A 332 -8.43 -21.17 8.84
C PRO A 332 -9.07 -19.82 8.51
N GLY A 333 -8.23 -18.79 8.31
CA GLY A 333 -8.71 -17.42 8.15
C GLY A 333 -9.64 -17.24 6.94
N LYS A 334 -9.44 -18.02 5.86
CA LYS A 334 -10.37 -18.04 4.72
C LYS A 334 -11.78 -18.46 5.11
N GLU A 335 -11.92 -19.48 5.95
CA GLU A 335 -13.23 -19.92 6.45
C GLU A 335 -13.89 -18.84 7.29
N ALA A 336 -13.10 -18.13 8.12
CA ALA A 336 -13.59 -17.00 8.91
C ALA A 336 -14.08 -15.86 8.02
N ILE A 337 -13.31 -15.49 6.98
CA ILE A 337 -13.69 -14.47 5.99
C ILE A 337 -15.02 -14.84 5.31
N ASP A 338 -15.13 -16.08 4.81
CA ASP A 338 -16.34 -16.57 4.14
C ASP A 338 -17.56 -16.58 5.08
N ALA A 339 -17.36 -16.94 6.33
CA ALA A 339 -18.44 -16.97 7.33
C ALA A 339 -18.88 -15.56 7.78
N MET A 340 -17.96 -14.60 7.84
CA MET A 340 -18.24 -13.19 8.09
C MET A 340 -18.99 -12.57 6.89
N ALA A 341 -18.55 -12.84 5.67
CA ALA A 341 -19.19 -12.37 4.44
C ALA A 341 -20.65 -12.85 4.31
N LYS A 342 -20.98 -14.07 4.78
CA LYS A 342 -22.38 -14.57 4.86
C LYS A 342 -23.25 -13.74 5.81
N GLN A 343 -22.66 -12.99 6.71
CA GLN A 343 -23.32 -12.09 7.64
C GLN A 343 -23.27 -10.62 7.18
N ASN A 344 -22.92 -10.39 5.91
CA ASN A 344 -22.77 -9.06 5.30
C ASN A 344 -21.69 -8.20 5.98
N VAL A 345 -20.62 -8.85 6.49
CA VAL A 345 -19.42 -8.22 7.07
C VAL A 345 -18.20 -8.72 6.32
N PHE A 346 -17.59 -7.84 5.52
CA PHE A 346 -16.44 -8.15 4.69
C PHE A 346 -15.17 -7.70 5.42
N VAL A 347 -14.32 -8.66 5.74
CA VAL A 347 -13.04 -8.47 6.43
C VAL A 347 -11.89 -8.83 5.50
N GLY A 348 -10.69 -8.36 5.80
CA GLY A 348 -9.54 -8.45 4.92
C GLY A 348 -8.86 -9.81 4.92
N ARG A 349 -7.67 -9.80 4.40
CA ARG A 349 -6.90 -10.93 3.90
C ARG A 349 -6.23 -11.77 4.98
N VAL A 350 -5.67 -12.92 4.53
CA VAL A 350 -4.83 -13.84 5.32
C VAL A 350 -3.43 -13.87 4.71
N TRP A 351 -2.42 -13.99 5.54
CA TRP A 351 -1.03 -14.24 5.12
C TRP A 351 -0.65 -15.70 5.39
N PRO A 352 0.05 -16.38 4.45
CA PRO A 352 0.39 -17.80 4.59
C PRO A 352 1.14 -18.14 5.89
N VAL A 353 1.97 -17.23 6.38
CA VAL A 353 2.73 -17.39 7.63
C VAL A 353 1.89 -17.23 8.89
N MET A 354 0.65 -16.70 8.76
CA MET A 354 -0.32 -16.51 9.86
C MET A 354 -1.72 -16.98 9.40
N PRO A 355 -1.91 -18.28 9.13
CA PRO A 355 -3.07 -18.79 8.40
C PRO A 355 -4.38 -18.69 9.16
N THR A 356 -4.36 -18.47 10.48
CA THR A 356 -5.55 -18.27 11.32
C THR A 356 -5.85 -16.80 11.59
N CYS A 357 -4.93 -15.89 11.22
CA CYS A 357 -5.10 -14.46 11.45
C CYS A 357 -5.74 -13.78 10.24
N VAL A 358 -6.74 -12.97 10.52
CA VAL A 358 -7.46 -12.15 9.52
C VAL A 358 -7.22 -10.68 9.82
N ARG A 359 -6.90 -9.88 8.79
CA ARG A 359 -6.76 -8.44 8.95
C ARG A 359 -8.14 -7.77 9.02
N ILE A 360 -8.33 -6.94 10.03
CA ILE A 360 -9.54 -6.17 10.27
C ILE A 360 -9.20 -4.70 10.11
N THR A 361 -9.90 -3.99 9.22
CA THR A 361 -9.84 -2.52 9.14
C THR A 361 -10.70 -1.91 10.25
N VAL A 362 -10.23 -0.84 10.87
CA VAL A 362 -11.01 -0.07 11.85
C VAL A 362 -12.01 0.81 11.08
N GLY A 363 -13.27 0.40 11.10
CA GLY A 363 -14.40 1.11 10.49
C GLY A 363 -14.96 2.22 11.39
N THR A 364 -16.17 2.64 11.11
CA THR A 364 -16.97 3.49 12.00
C THR A 364 -17.35 2.73 13.28
N GLN A 365 -17.82 3.44 14.30
CA GLN A 365 -18.30 2.84 15.53
C GLN A 365 -19.41 1.81 15.27
N GLU A 366 -20.35 2.12 14.38
CA GLU A 366 -21.45 1.22 14.00
C GLU A 366 -20.92 -0.01 13.26
N GLU A 367 -20.01 0.16 12.30
CA GLU A 367 -19.40 -0.95 11.56
C GLU A 367 -18.65 -1.89 12.49
N MET A 368 -17.91 -1.36 13.47
CA MET A 368 -17.19 -2.17 14.43
C MET A 368 -18.13 -2.90 15.41
N GLN A 369 -19.24 -2.31 15.80
CA GLN A 369 -20.28 -3.01 16.59
C GLN A 369 -20.91 -4.17 15.80
N ARG A 370 -21.21 -3.97 14.54
CA ARG A 370 -21.74 -5.03 13.65
C ARG A 370 -20.71 -6.13 13.41
N PHE A 371 -19.45 -5.76 13.23
CA PHE A 371 -18.33 -6.71 13.16
C PHE A 371 -18.24 -7.54 14.44
N GLN A 372 -18.25 -6.92 15.62
CA GLN A 372 -18.17 -7.61 16.91
C GLN A 372 -19.30 -8.62 17.07
N ALA A 373 -20.54 -8.23 16.74
CA ALA A 373 -21.69 -9.12 16.80
C ALA A 373 -21.57 -10.33 15.84
N ALA A 374 -21.11 -10.09 14.62
CA ALA A 374 -20.90 -11.14 13.62
C ALA A 374 -19.75 -12.09 14.03
N PHE A 375 -18.65 -11.55 14.52
CA PHE A 375 -17.51 -12.33 14.99
C PHE A 375 -17.86 -13.19 16.21
N GLN A 376 -18.63 -12.64 17.15
CA GLN A 376 -19.09 -13.41 18.32
C GLN A 376 -19.97 -14.60 17.90
N ARG A 377 -20.88 -14.44 16.92
CA ARG A 377 -21.66 -15.54 16.37
C ARG A 377 -20.79 -16.61 15.71
N LEU A 378 -19.77 -16.17 14.95
CA LEU A 378 -18.79 -17.06 14.33
C LEU A 378 -18.07 -17.90 15.39
N MET A 379 -17.62 -17.29 16.48
CA MET A 379 -16.86 -17.99 17.52
C MET A 379 -17.73 -18.93 18.35
N ARG A 380 -18.98 -18.57 18.64
CA ARG A 380 -19.95 -19.43 19.35
C ARG A 380 -20.38 -20.65 18.54
N GLY A 381 -20.56 -20.51 17.22
CA GLY A 381 -20.90 -21.62 16.33
C GLY A 381 -19.83 -22.72 16.28
N SER A 382 -18.60 -22.41 16.68
CA SER A 382 -17.49 -23.36 16.79
C SER A 382 -17.56 -24.26 18.04
N THR A 383 -18.19 -23.78 19.09
CA THR A 383 -18.39 -24.57 20.35
C THR A 383 -19.52 -25.59 20.26
N ALA A 384 -20.35 -25.51 19.20
CA ALA A 384 -21.49 -26.43 19.01
C ALA A 384 -21.14 -27.70 18.21
N ILE A 385 -19.89 -27.88 17.75
CA ILE A 385 -19.43 -29.08 17.04
C ILE A 385 -18.38 -29.78 17.91
N SER A 386 -18.78 -30.45 18.97
CA SER A 386 -18.09 -31.63 19.46
C SER A 386 -18.76 -32.20 20.73
N LEU A 387 -19.63 -33.15 20.53
CA LEU A 387 -19.67 -34.38 21.30
C LEU A 387 -20.43 -35.40 20.44
N PRO A 388 -19.80 -36.47 19.97
CA PRO A 388 -20.58 -37.61 19.47
C PRO A 388 -21.43 -38.12 20.62
N PRO A 389 -22.68 -38.58 20.35
CA PRO A 389 -23.50 -39.18 21.40
C PRO A 389 -22.79 -40.39 21.98
N PRO A 390 -22.96 -40.67 23.29
CA PRO A 390 -22.43 -41.88 23.89
C PRO A 390 -23.00 -43.10 23.16
N ARG A 391 -22.12 -44.04 22.77
CA ARG A 391 -22.55 -45.34 22.21
C ARG A 391 -23.41 -46.06 23.27
N PRO A 392 -24.58 -46.59 22.88
CA PRO A 392 -25.32 -47.43 23.79
C PRO A 392 -24.51 -48.69 24.15
N ALA A 393 -24.60 -49.09 25.42
CA ALA A 393 -23.95 -50.25 26.00
C ALA A 393 -24.48 -51.56 25.41
#